data_b77c15856a4b6c60af52360da8706d04
#
_entry.id   b77c15856a4b6c60af52360da8706d04
#
_cell.length_a   1.000
_cell.length_b   1.000
_cell.length_c   1.000
_cell.angle_alpha   90.00
_cell.angle_beta   90.00
_cell.angle_gamma   90.00
#
_symmetry.space_group_name_H-M   'P 1'
#
loop_
_entity.id
_entity.type
_entity.pdbx_description
1 polymer ?
#
loop_
_entity_poly.entity_id
_entity_poly.type
_entity_poly.pdbx_seq_one_letter_code
_entity_poly.pdbx_strand_id
1 'polypeptide(L)'
;YVDQVSVSKDQISDYFNENRSIFIEGQKVKVDFVELTLDVMDEPESPTNDDLQNLYDENAELYTNPERRRAQHILVESEELADDLLEKIKQGADFTELAKANSEDSSSSEEGGDLGFFERELMGTEFDEAAFAMSIGDVSDVVSTEYGYFHIIKLTDIEAETMQAFDEVEEQLAALYIKNAKEKMLFGSLEEFINLSYEESLDMVADQFGLELQS
;
A
#
# COMPACT_ATOMS: atom_id res chain seq x y z
N TYR A 1 17.97 55.81 33.26
CA TYR A 1 16.61 55.80 33.88
C TYR A 1 16.34 54.52 34.70
N VAL A 2 17.08 53.42 34.47
CA VAL A 2 16.89 52.16 35.21
C VAL A 2 17.41 52.23 36.63
N ASP A 3 18.43 53.03 36.89
CA ASP A 3 19.05 53.16 38.23
C ASP A 3 18.24 53.99 39.24
N GLN A 4 17.08 54.52 38.84
CA GLN A 4 16.20 55.32 39.71
C GLN A 4 14.91 54.58 40.12
N VAL A 5 14.74 53.35 39.73
CA VAL A 5 13.56 52.53 40.07
C VAL A 5 13.96 51.53 41.14
N SER A 6 13.42 51.69 42.33
CA SER A 6 13.49 50.68 43.38
C SER A 6 12.16 49.99 43.54
N VAL A 7 12.19 48.66 43.57
CA VAL A 7 11.00 47.82 43.76
C VAL A 7 11.06 47.25 45.19
N SER A 8 9.98 47.43 45.97
CA SER A 8 9.87 46.89 47.30
C SER A 8 9.65 45.34 47.28
N LYS A 9 9.98 44.68 48.41
CA LYS A 9 9.71 43.24 48.53
C LYS A 9 8.20 42.94 48.41
N ASP A 10 7.35 43.83 48.88
CA ASP A 10 5.89 43.64 48.79
C ASP A 10 5.42 43.69 47.33
N GLN A 11 5.93 44.64 46.56
CA GLN A 11 5.62 44.74 45.11
C GLN A 11 6.11 43.50 44.33
N ILE A 12 7.25 42.94 44.69
CA ILE A 12 7.74 41.67 44.09
C ILE A 12 6.81 40.54 44.45
N SER A 13 6.41 40.45 45.75
CA SER A 13 5.51 39.41 46.22
C SER A 13 4.11 39.48 45.54
N ASP A 14 3.58 40.67 45.44
CA ASP A 14 2.29 40.90 44.77
C ASP A 14 2.36 40.52 43.30
N TYR A 15 3.38 40.97 42.57
CA TYR A 15 3.60 40.59 41.18
C TYR A 15 3.74 39.10 40.99
N PHE A 16 4.51 38.40 41.84
CA PHE A 16 4.64 36.95 41.80
C PHE A 16 3.31 36.24 42.02
N ASN A 17 2.52 36.72 43.00
CA ASN A 17 1.22 36.14 43.32
C ASN A 17 0.19 36.32 42.18
N GLU A 18 0.20 37.50 41.56
CA GLU A 18 -0.68 37.84 40.45
C GLU A 18 -0.28 37.12 39.15
N ASN A 19 1.00 36.81 39.00
CA ASN A 19 1.57 36.22 37.78
C ASN A 19 2.11 34.79 37.97
N ARG A 20 1.60 34.04 38.93
CA ARG A 20 2.09 32.68 39.27
C ARG A 20 2.23 31.76 38.06
N SER A 21 1.34 31.88 37.08
CA SER A 21 1.36 31.06 35.87
C SER A 21 2.65 31.24 35.02
N ILE A 22 3.29 32.42 35.12
CA ILE A 22 4.55 32.69 34.39
C ILE A 22 5.75 32.00 35.06
N PHE A 23 5.63 31.74 36.37
CA PHE A 23 6.70 31.13 37.20
C PHE A 23 6.50 29.65 37.48
N ILE A 24 5.45 29.02 36.91
CA ILE A 24 5.24 27.59 37.03
C ILE A 24 6.04 26.89 35.91
N GLU A 25 7.04 26.15 36.30
CA GLU A 25 7.64 25.16 35.39
C GLU A 25 6.66 23.99 35.21
N GLY A 26 6.40 23.61 33.95
CA GLY A 26 5.62 22.41 33.65
C GLY A 26 6.27 21.17 34.26
N GLN A 27 5.46 20.19 34.61
CA GLN A 27 5.95 18.90 35.09
C GLN A 27 6.86 18.29 34.04
N LYS A 28 8.09 17.97 34.40
CA LYS A 28 9.03 17.23 33.58
C LYS A 28 9.00 15.78 34.03
N VAL A 29 8.89 14.87 33.07
CA VAL A 29 8.95 13.43 33.31
C VAL A 29 10.19 12.90 32.60
N LYS A 30 11.00 12.13 33.29
CA LYS A 30 12.06 11.30 32.70
C LYS A 30 11.49 9.91 32.55
N VAL A 31 11.60 9.33 31.37
CA VAL A 31 11.14 7.98 31.06
C VAL A 31 12.37 7.15 30.68
N ASP A 32 12.54 6.05 31.38
CA ASP A 32 13.51 5.05 30.98
C ASP A 32 12.77 3.97 30.19
N PHE A 33 13.32 3.56 29.06
CA PHE A 33 12.71 2.57 28.16
C PHE A 33 13.76 1.67 27.52
N VAL A 34 13.31 0.54 27.01
CA VAL A 34 14.11 -0.39 26.20
C VAL A 34 13.37 -0.71 24.91
N GLU A 35 14.11 -1.01 23.86
CA GLU A 35 13.56 -1.39 22.56
C GLU A 35 13.95 -2.84 22.27
N LEU A 36 12.93 -3.68 22.09
CA LEU A 36 13.09 -5.05 21.63
C LEU A 36 12.76 -5.08 20.14
N THR A 37 13.76 -5.28 19.29
CA THR A 37 13.67 -5.22 17.83
C THR A 37 14.14 -6.54 17.20
N LEU A 38 13.90 -6.70 15.89
CA LEU A 38 14.38 -7.87 15.14
C LEU A 38 15.92 -7.96 15.10
N ASP A 39 16.62 -6.83 15.21
CA ASP A 39 18.08 -6.77 15.14
C ASP A 39 18.78 -7.36 16.36
N VAL A 40 18.09 -7.42 17.51
CA VAL A 40 18.62 -8.03 18.74
C VAL A 40 18.31 -9.53 18.84
N MET A 41 17.53 -10.07 17.88
CA MET A 41 17.26 -11.50 17.84
C MET A 41 18.45 -12.26 17.27
N ASP A 42 18.72 -13.43 17.83
CA ASP A 42 19.71 -14.35 17.29
C ASP A 42 19.43 -14.70 15.84
N GLU A 43 20.48 -15.03 15.08
CA GLU A 43 20.30 -15.52 13.73
C GLU A 43 19.68 -16.93 13.77
N PRO A 44 18.52 -17.13 13.13
CA PRO A 44 17.91 -18.44 13.05
C PRO A 44 18.72 -19.38 12.17
N GLU A 45 18.42 -20.67 12.22
CA GLU A 45 19.00 -21.63 11.29
C GLU A 45 18.66 -21.28 9.84
N SER A 46 19.62 -21.49 8.96
CA SER A 46 19.40 -21.28 7.52
C SER A 46 18.29 -22.20 7.02
N PRO A 47 17.40 -21.71 6.15
CA PRO A 47 16.34 -22.54 5.59
C PRO A 47 16.90 -23.70 4.75
N THR A 48 16.20 -24.82 4.76
CA THR A 48 16.42 -25.91 3.80
C THR A 48 15.67 -25.63 2.49
N ASN A 49 16.01 -26.35 1.42
CA ASN A 49 15.23 -26.25 0.18
C ASN A 49 13.75 -26.61 0.36
N ASP A 50 13.44 -27.54 1.24
CA ASP A 50 12.06 -27.92 1.54
C ASP A 50 11.32 -26.78 2.26
N ASP A 51 11.99 -26.05 3.16
CA ASP A 51 11.42 -24.88 3.82
C ASP A 51 11.12 -23.76 2.82
N LEU A 52 12.05 -23.50 1.89
CA LEU A 52 11.88 -22.49 0.84
C LEU A 52 10.78 -22.87 -0.14
N GLN A 53 10.68 -24.16 -0.53
CA GLN A 53 9.64 -24.62 -1.42
C GLN A 53 8.25 -24.49 -0.77
N ASN A 54 8.12 -24.86 0.50
CA ASN A 54 6.88 -24.70 1.24
C ASN A 54 6.48 -23.20 1.33
N LEU A 55 7.45 -22.32 1.61
CA LEU A 55 7.20 -20.88 1.69
C LEU A 55 6.80 -20.29 0.34
N TYR A 56 7.38 -20.78 -0.75
CA TYR A 56 7.00 -20.40 -2.11
C TYR A 56 5.56 -20.81 -2.44
N ASP A 57 5.20 -22.05 -2.13
CA ASP A 57 3.86 -22.59 -2.40
C ASP A 57 2.79 -21.89 -1.53
N GLU A 58 3.11 -21.60 -0.27
CA GLU A 58 2.22 -20.87 0.64
C GLU A 58 2.02 -19.41 0.24
N ASN A 59 2.97 -18.82 -0.48
CA ASN A 59 2.95 -17.43 -0.91
C ASN A 59 2.90 -17.27 -2.43
N ALA A 60 2.35 -18.24 -3.15
CA ALA A 60 2.31 -18.28 -4.61
C ALA A 60 1.77 -16.98 -5.24
N GLU A 61 0.78 -16.35 -4.61
CA GLU A 61 0.20 -15.09 -5.06
C GLU A 61 1.21 -13.93 -5.11
N LEU A 62 2.20 -13.90 -4.18
CA LEU A 62 3.24 -12.85 -4.17
C LEU A 62 4.22 -12.97 -5.35
N TYR A 63 4.32 -14.15 -5.92
CA TYR A 63 5.23 -14.47 -7.04
C TYR A 63 4.48 -14.61 -8.36
N THR A 64 3.18 -14.32 -8.37
CA THR A 64 2.35 -14.35 -9.56
C THR A 64 2.23 -12.93 -10.12
N ASN A 65 2.60 -12.76 -11.40
CA ASN A 65 2.24 -11.58 -12.17
C ASN A 65 0.83 -11.83 -12.72
N PRO A 66 -0.17 -11.05 -12.33
CA PRO A 66 -1.54 -11.27 -12.77
C PRO A 66 -1.69 -11.09 -14.28
N GLU A 67 -2.74 -11.71 -14.84
CA GLU A 67 -3.15 -11.45 -16.22
C GLU A 67 -3.46 -9.98 -16.41
N ARG A 68 -2.90 -9.36 -17.47
CA ARG A 68 -3.20 -7.99 -17.86
C ARG A 68 -3.79 -7.95 -19.27
N ARG A 69 -4.73 -7.03 -19.46
CA ARG A 69 -5.37 -6.77 -20.75
C ARG A 69 -4.99 -5.39 -21.24
N ARG A 70 -4.83 -5.24 -22.56
CA ARG A 70 -4.73 -3.93 -23.21
C ARG A 70 -5.91 -3.75 -24.12
N ALA A 71 -6.60 -2.62 -23.95
CA ALA A 71 -7.78 -2.34 -24.74
C ALA A 71 -7.81 -0.89 -25.22
N GLN A 72 -8.51 -0.66 -26.31
CA GLN A 72 -9.03 0.64 -26.67
C GLN A 72 -10.49 0.71 -26.23
N HIS A 73 -10.98 1.89 -25.85
CA HIS A 73 -12.38 2.10 -25.57
C HIS A 73 -12.94 3.40 -26.15
N ILE A 74 -14.24 3.43 -26.33
CA ILE A 74 -15.02 4.64 -26.61
C ILE A 74 -16.00 4.79 -25.47
N LEU A 75 -15.94 5.92 -24.76
CA LEU A 75 -16.85 6.29 -23.68
C LEU A 75 -17.84 7.33 -24.18
N VAL A 76 -19.14 7.12 -23.97
CA VAL A 76 -20.18 8.11 -24.28
C VAL A 76 -21.30 8.08 -23.22
N GLU A 77 -22.04 9.20 -23.08
CA GLU A 77 -23.18 9.30 -22.15
C GLU A 77 -24.49 8.76 -22.75
N SER A 78 -24.57 8.57 -24.07
CA SER A 78 -25.78 8.14 -24.78
C SER A 78 -25.67 6.71 -25.27
N GLU A 79 -26.60 5.85 -24.85
CA GLU A 79 -26.73 4.49 -25.37
C GLU A 79 -26.98 4.46 -26.88
N GLU A 80 -27.84 5.35 -27.36
CA GLU A 80 -28.16 5.46 -28.81
C GLU A 80 -26.91 5.81 -29.64
N LEU A 81 -26.03 6.70 -29.10
CA LEU A 81 -24.76 7.01 -29.74
C LEU A 81 -23.79 5.83 -29.69
N ALA A 82 -23.73 5.11 -28.57
CA ALA A 82 -22.89 3.90 -28.43
C ALA A 82 -23.30 2.84 -29.45
N ASP A 83 -24.61 2.58 -29.62
CA ASP A 83 -25.15 1.63 -30.58
C ASP A 83 -24.81 2.04 -32.05
N ASP A 84 -24.97 3.32 -32.38
CA ASP A 84 -24.63 3.85 -33.73
C ASP A 84 -23.11 3.70 -34.01
N LEU A 85 -22.27 3.97 -33.03
CA LEU A 85 -20.82 3.81 -33.17
C LEU A 85 -20.44 2.33 -33.32
N LEU A 86 -21.03 1.45 -32.52
CA LEU A 86 -20.80 0.01 -32.59
C LEU A 86 -21.22 -0.54 -33.97
N GLU A 87 -22.34 -0.09 -34.51
CA GLU A 87 -22.78 -0.49 -35.85
C GLU A 87 -21.79 -0.03 -36.93
N LYS A 88 -21.27 1.19 -36.84
CA LYS A 88 -20.21 1.68 -37.74
C LYS A 88 -18.94 0.84 -37.64
N ILE A 89 -18.53 0.46 -36.44
CA ILE A 89 -17.37 -0.41 -36.24
C ILE A 89 -17.60 -1.79 -36.85
N LYS A 90 -18.79 -2.39 -36.66
CA LYS A 90 -19.19 -3.66 -37.31
C LYS A 90 -19.22 -3.57 -38.85
N GLN A 91 -19.41 -2.38 -39.40
CA GLN A 91 -19.34 -2.11 -40.84
C GLN A 91 -17.93 -1.82 -41.36
N GLY A 92 -16.92 -1.82 -40.48
CA GLY A 92 -15.50 -1.68 -40.81
C GLY A 92 -14.95 -0.27 -40.66
N ALA A 93 -15.64 0.63 -39.94
CA ALA A 93 -15.08 1.92 -39.57
C ALA A 93 -13.87 1.74 -38.62
N ASP A 94 -12.92 2.66 -38.73
CA ASP A 94 -11.73 2.62 -37.88
C ASP A 94 -12.07 3.00 -36.44
N PHE A 95 -11.76 2.11 -35.52
CA PHE A 95 -12.06 2.28 -34.08
C PHE A 95 -11.33 3.49 -33.49
N THR A 96 -10.04 3.65 -33.83
CA THR A 96 -9.18 4.73 -33.32
C THR A 96 -9.72 6.10 -33.73
N GLU A 97 -10.15 6.25 -35.01
CA GLU A 97 -10.71 7.51 -35.51
C GLU A 97 -12.08 7.81 -34.87
N LEU A 98 -12.90 6.77 -34.61
CA LEU A 98 -14.18 6.96 -33.95
C LEU A 98 -13.96 7.32 -32.44
N ALA A 99 -12.98 6.73 -31.77
CA ALA A 99 -12.62 7.08 -30.41
C ALA A 99 -12.19 8.55 -30.32
N LYS A 100 -11.28 8.99 -31.19
CA LYS A 100 -10.83 10.40 -31.24
C LYS A 100 -11.96 11.40 -31.46
N ALA A 101 -12.92 11.01 -32.27
CA ALA A 101 -14.01 11.92 -32.68
C ALA A 101 -15.17 11.97 -31.68
N ASN A 102 -15.40 10.90 -30.91
CA ASN A 102 -16.64 10.73 -30.14
C ASN A 102 -16.43 10.38 -28.67
N SER A 103 -15.26 9.87 -28.27
CA SER A 103 -15.05 9.46 -26.88
C SER A 103 -14.96 10.67 -25.94
N GLU A 104 -15.71 10.61 -24.86
CA GLU A 104 -15.72 11.61 -23.79
C GLU A 104 -14.61 11.37 -22.76
N ASP A 105 -13.90 10.24 -22.86
CA ASP A 105 -12.71 10.01 -22.04
C ASP A 105 -11.53 10.83 -22.56
N SER A 106 -11.32 12.00 -21.96
CA SER A 106 -10.23 12.91 -22.31
C SER A 106 -8.84 12.35 -22.05
N SER A 107 -8.73 11.29 -21.26
CA SER A 107 -7.44 10.68 -20.91
C SER A 107 -6.89 9.79 -22.03
N SER A 108 -7.76 9.16 -22.82
CA SER A 108 -7.39 8.21 -23.87
C SER A 108 -7.88 8.58 -25.27
N SER A 109 -8.87 9.48 -25.40
CA SER A 109 -9.49 9.79 -26.70
C SER A 109 -8.49 10.26 -27.75
N GLU A 110 -7.52 11.13 -27.42
CA GLU A 110 -6.51 11.62 -28.36
C GLU A 110 -5.57 10.51 -28.84
N GLU A 111 -5.38 9.46 -28.03
CA GLU A 111 -4.61 8.25 -28.36
C GLU A 111 -5.48 7.15 -28.98
N GLY A 112 -6.69 7.49 -29.41
CA GLY A 112 -7.63 6.56 -30.06
C GLY A 112 -8.29 5.59 -29.06
N GLY A 113 -8.41 6.01 -27.81
CA GLY A 113 -9.04 5.27 -26.73
C GLY A 113 -8.13 4.24 -26.06
N ASP A 114 -6.81 4.25 -26.31
CA ASP A 114 -5.87 3.28 -25.73
C ASP A 114 -5.72 3.49 -24.21
N LEU A 115 -6.07 2.47 -23.45
CA LEU A 115 -6.00 2.46 -21.98
C LEU A 115 -4.68 1.91 -21.45
N GLY A 116 -3.80 1.40 -22.32
CA GLY A 116 -2.64 0.63 -21.92
C GLY A 116 -3.02 -0.72 -21.31
N PHE A 117 -2.07 -1.35 -20.64
CA PHE A 117 -2.32 -2.61 -19.89
C PHE A 117 -2.94 -2.32 -18.53
N PHE A 118 -3.99 -3.07 -18.21
CA PHE A 118 -4.69 -3.01 -16.93
C PHE A 118 -4.96 -4.41 -16.39
N GLU A 119 -5.05 -4.51 -15.07
CA GLU A 119 -5.42 -5.71 -14.32
C GLU A 119 -6.91 -5.71 -14.03
N ARG A 120 -7.44 -6.84 -13.55
CA ARG A 120 -8.83 -6.89 -13.04
C ARG A 120 -9.05 -5.92 -11.89
N GLU A 121 -10.28 -5.52 -11.70
CA GLU A 121 -10.75 -4.62 -10.63
C GLU A 121 -10.28 -3.15 -10.75
N LEU A 122 -9.61 -2.79 -11.86
CA LEU A 122 -9.16 -1.41 -12.08
C LEU A 122 -10.17 -0.55 -12.85
N MET A 123 -10.93 -1.15 -13.78
CA MET A 123 -11.78 -0.39 -14.70
C MET A 123 -13.27 -0.40 -14.33
N GLY A 124 -13.64 -1.15 -13.28
CA GLY A 124 -15.02 -1.37 -12.85
C GLY A 124 -15.58 -2.70 -13.33
N THR A 125 -16.53 -3.25 -12.56
CA THR A 125 -16.99 -4.63 -12.69
C THR A 125 -17.47 -4.97 -14.11
N GLU A 126 -18.36 -4.16 -14.66
CA GLU A 126 -18.97 -4.44 -15.96
C GLU A 126 -17.96 -4.34 -17.11
N PHE A 127 -17.04 -3.37 -17.03
CA PHE A 127 -15.97 -3.21 -18.01
C PHE A 127 -15.00 -4.39 -17.95
N ASP A 128 -14.57 -4.76 -16.74
CA ASP A 128 -13.62 -5.85 -16.53
C ASP A 128 -14.22 -7.20 -16.95
N GLU A 129 -15.49 -7.49 -16.61
CA GLU A 129 -16.16 -8.70 -17.05
C GLU A 129 -16.18 -8.80 -18.58
N ALA A 130 -16.51 -7.70 -19.28
CA ALA A 130 -16.50 -7.67 -20.74
C ALA A 130 -15.09 -7.85 -21.30
N ALA A 131 -14.12 -7.03 -20.86
CA ALA A 131 -12.76 -7.05 -21.40
C ALA A 131 -12.05 -8.39 -21.18
N PHE A 132 -12.23 -9.00 -20.00
CA PHE A 132 -11.58 -10.29 -19.67
C PHE A 132 -12.28 -11.52 -20.26
N ALA A 133 -13.45 -11.37 -20.85
CA ALA A 133 -14.10 -12.44 -21.62
C ALA A 133 -13.71 -12.43 -23.11
N MET A 134 -13.05 -11.37 -23.61
CA MET A 134 -12.75 -11.16 -25.03
C MET A 134 -11.44 -11.83 -25.45
N SER A 135 -11.32 -12.10 -26.73
CA SER A 135 -10.09 -12.49 -27.43
C SER A 135 -9.45 -11.27 -28.10
N ILE A 136 -8.15 -11.33 -28.37
CA ILE A 136 -7.45 -10.24 -29.08
C ILE A 136 -8.12 -9.96 -30.43
N GLY A 137 -8.46 -8.71 -30.64
CA GLY A 137 -9.12 -8.22 -31.86
C GLY A 137 -10.64 -8.13 -31.75
N ASP A 138 -11.25 -8.71 -30.72
CA ASP A 138 -12.68 -8.62 -30.49
C ASP A 138 -13.10 -7.18 -30.13
N VAL A 139 -14.34 -6.86 -30.47
CA VAL A 139 -15.06 -5.65 -30.05
C VAL A 139 -16.26 -6.09 -29.23
N SER A 140 -16.45 -5.50 -28.04
CA SER A 140 -17.59 -5.80 -27.18
C SER A 140 -18.91 -5.32 -27.77
N ASP A 141 -20.01 -5.82 -27.25
CA ASP A 141 -21.27 -5.10 -27.30
C ASP A 141 -21.18 -3.84 -26.43
N VAL A 142 -22.19 -2.99 -26.45
CA VAL A 142 -22.25 -1.81 -25.58
C VAL A 142 -22.30 -2.25 -24.12
N VAL A 143 -21.32 -1.80 -23.34
CA VAL A 143 -21.20 -2.09 -21.90
C VAL A 143 -21.70 -0.87 -21.12
N SER A 144 -22.80 -1.04 -20.38
CA SER A 144 -23.36 -0.01 -19.50
C SER A 144 -22.75 -0.13 -18.12
N THR A 145 -22.30 0.98 -17.55
CA THR A 145 -21.76 1.02 -16.18
C THR A 145 -22.74 1.68 -15.21
N GLU A 146 -22.58 1.39 -13.92
CA GLU A 146 -23.43 1.95 -12.85
C GLU A 146 -23.42 3.49 -12.80
N TYR A 147 -22.39 4.13 -13.37
CA TYR A 147 -22.26 5.60 -13.42
C TYR A 147 -23.05 6.23 -14.57
N GLY A 148 -23.75 5.41 -15.38
CA GLY A 148 -24.59 5.88 -16.49
C GLY A 148 -23.82 6.19 -17.77
N TYR A 149 -22.59 5.70 -17.91
CA TYR A 149 -21.80 5.75 -19.13
C TYR A 149 -21.89 4.44 -19.91
N PHE A 150 -21.67 4.55 -21.21
CA PHE A 150 -21.68 3.43 -22.15
C PHE A 150 -20.28 3.32 -22.78
N HIS A 151 -19.73 2.11 -22.75
CA HIS A 151 -18.43 1.80 -23.32
C HIS A 151 -18.56 0.85 -24.49
N ILE A 152 -17.75 1.06 -25.53
CA ILE A 152 -17.42 0.07 -26.53
C ILE A 152 -15.95 -0.26 -26.34
N ILE A 153 -15.62 -1.53 -26.16
CA ILE A 153 -14.28 -1.98 -25.83
C ILE A 153 -13.73 -2.78 -27.02
N LYS A 154 -12.48 -2.53 -27.39
CA LYS A 154 -11.74 -3.36 -28.36
C LYS A 154 -10.50 -3.90 -27.68
N LEU A 155 -10.42 -5.21 -27.52
CA LEU A 155 -9.24 -5.84 -26.93
C LEU A 155 -8.08 -5.87 -27.94
N THR A 156 -6.92 -5.34 -27.56
CA THR A 156 -5.77 -5.22 -28.45
C THR A 156 -4.65 -6.18 -28.08
N ASP A 157 -4.48 -6.52 -26.80
CA ASP A 157 -3.43 -7.42 -26.33
C ASP A 157 -3.80 -8.11 -25.02
N ILE A 158 -3.13 -9.22 -24.72
CA ILE A 158 -3.26 -10.00 -23.48
C ILE A 158 -1.85 -10.38 -23.00
N GLU A 159 -1.50 -9.97 -21.81
CA GLU A 159 -0.40 -10.55 -21.06
C GLU A 159 -0.95 -11.61 -20.11
N ALA A 160 -0.66 -12.87 -20.41
CA ALA A 160 -1.13 -13.98 -19.58
C ALA A 160 -0.52 -13.91 -18.18
N GLU A 161 -1.25 -14.44 -17.21
CA GLU A 161 -0.71 -14.69 -15.87
C GLU A 161 0.57 -15.52 -15.95
N THR A 162 1.59 -15.10 -15.22
CA THR A 162 2.87 -15.81 -15.13
C THR A 162 3.34 -15.90 -13.70
N MET A 163 3.91 -17.03 -13.32
CA MET A 163 4.52 -17.22 -12.01
C MET A 163 6.04 -17.11 -12.16
N GLN A 164 6.67 -16.31 -11.31
CA GLN A 164 8.12 -16.23 -11.24
C GLN A 164 8.67 -17.60 -10.82
N ALA A 165 9.71 -18.08 -11.49
CA ALA A 165 10.28 -19.38 -11.17
C ALA A 165 10.91 -19.37 -9.75
N PHE A 166 10.85 -20.50 -9.08
CA PHE A 166 11.44 -20.67 -7.74
C PHE A 166 12.89 -20.16 -7.67
N ASP A 167 13.70 -20.53 -8.65
CA ASP A 167 15.13 -20.15 -8.73
C ASP A 167 15.32 -18.61 -8.84
N GLU A 168 14.33 -17.89 -9.37
CA GLU A 168 14.39 -16.42 -9.53
C GLU A 168 14.09 -15.70 -8.21
N VAL A 169 13.38 -16.35 -7.30
CA VAL A 169 12.92 -15.78 -6.02
C VAL A 169 13.57 -16.45 -4.80
N GLU A 170 14.45 -17.41 -4.97
CA GLU A 170 15.09 -18.20 -3.90
C GLU A 170 15.73 -17.30 -2.83
N GLU A 171 16.46 -16.27 -3.25
CA GLU A 171 17.11 -15.32 -2.32
C GLU A 171 16.07 -14.50 -1.52
N GLN A 172 14.95 -14.13 -2.16
CA GLN A 172 13.86 -13.42 -1.51
C GLN A 172 13.14 -14.32 -0.50
N LEU A 173 12.93 -15.59 -0.87
CA LEU A 173 12.35 -16.60 0.02
C LEU A 173 13.23 -16.85 1.24
N ALA A 174 14.55 -16.95 1.06
CA ALA A 174 15.48 -17.11 2.17
C ALA A 174 15.43 -15.90 3.14
N ALA A 175 15.41 -14.69 2.60
CA ALA A 175 15.26 -13.47 3.42
C ALA A 175 13.92 -13.43 4.15
N LEU A 176 12.83 -13.81 3.50
CA LEU A 176 11.49 -13.90 4.10
C LEU A 176 11.45 -14.94 5.21
N TYR A 177 12.05 -16.11 4.99
CA TYR A 177 12.13 -17.18 6.00
C TYR A 177 12.85 -16.68 7.27
N ILE A 178 14.02 -16.08 7.11
CA ILE A 178 14.82 -15.52 8.22
C ILE A 178 14.01 -14.45 8.96
N LYS A 179 13.36 -13.56 8.24
CA LYS A 179 12.52 -12.52 8.82
C LYS A 179 11.38 -13.13 9.65
N ASN A 180 10.64 -14.07 9.09
CA ASN A 180 9.53 -14.74 9.78
C ASN A 180 10.00 -15.49 11.04
N ALA A 181 11.16 -16.14 10.96
CA ALA A 181 11.77 -16.81 12.11
C ALA A 181 12.15 -15.82 13.21
N LYS A 182 12.80 -14.68 12.87
CA LYS A 182 13.13 -13.61 13.82
C LYS A 182 11.87 -12.97 14.43
N GLU A 183 10.82 -12.74 13.65
CA GLU A 183 9.54 -12.24 14.16
C GLU A 183 8.92 -13.20 15.16
N LYS A 184 8.94 -14.49 14.90
CA LYS A 184 8.44 -15.51 15.82
C LYS A 184 9.26 -15.53 17.13
N MET A 185 10.58 -15.40 17.06
CA MET A 185 11.46 -15.29 18.22
C MET A 185 11.17 -14.01 19.00
N LEU A 186 11.00 -12.89 18.33
CA LEU A 186 10.67 -11.60 18.94
C LEU A 186 9.35 -11.66 19.72
N PHE A 187 8.29 -12.26 19.15
CA PHE A 187 7.02 -12.42 19.85
C PHE A 187 7.16 -13.30 21.10
N GLY A 188 7.93 -14.39 21.02
CA GLY A 188 8.23 -15.23 22.18
C GLY A 188 9.00 -14.47 23.27
N SER A 189 10.04 -13.74 22.87
CA SER A 189 10.84 -12.92 23.79
C SER A 189 10.04 -11.77 24.39
N LEU A 190 9.11 -11.17 23.64
CA LEU A 190 8.24 -10.09 24.14
C LEU A 190 7.31 -10.58 25.26
N GLU A 191 6.74 -11.76 25.12
CA GLU A 191 5.87 -12.35 26.16
C GLU A 191 6.67 -12.61 27.45
N GLU A 192 7.87 -13.17 27.34
CA GLU A 192 8.77 -13.40 28.48
C GLU A 192 9.22 -12.06 29.10
N PHE A 193 9.62 -11.08 28.28
CA PHE A 193 10.01 -9.75 28.73
C PHE A 193 8.90 -9.06 29.53
N ILE A 194 7.66 -9.09 29.04
CA ILE A 194 6.50 -8.50 29.73
C ILE A 194 6.30 -9.19 31.08
N ASN A 195 6.33 -10.51 31.14
CA ASN A 195 6.11 -11.25 32.36
C ASN A 195 7.19 -10.91 33.43
N LEU A 196 8.45 -10.87 33.03
CA LEU A 196 9.54 -10.52 33.92
C LEU A 196 9.48 -9.06 34.40
N SER A 197 9.05 -8.13 33.56
CA SER A 197 8.90 -6.71 33.91
C SER A 197 7.87 -6.43 35.01
N TYR A 198 6.99 -7.39 35.32
CA TYR A 198 6.11 -7.29 36.49
C TYR A 198 6.77 -7.70 37.81
N GLU A 199 7.83 -8.48 37.73
CA GLU A 199 8.48 -9.08 38.91
C GLU A 199 9.81 -8.38 39.24
N GLU A 200 10.49 -7.84 38.21
CA GLU A 200 11.83 -7.25 38.30
C GLU A 200 11.86 -5.80 37.79
N SER A 201 12.98 -5.10 38.06
CA SER A 201 13.18 -3.75 37.55
C SER A 201 13.57 -3.77 36.06
N LEU A 202 13.23 -2.70 35.35
CA LEU A 202 13.45 -2.60 33.90
C LEU A 202 14.93 -2.78 33.49
N ASP A 203 15.85 -2.28 34.28
CA ASP A 203 17.30 -2.44 34.07
C ASP A 203 17.76 -3.91 34.22
N MET A 204 17.22 -4.65 35.16
CA MET A 204 17.55 -6.08 35.33
C MET A 204 16.99 -6.91 34.16
N VAL A 205 15.76 -6.62 33.73
CA VAL A 205 15.17 -7.31 32.61
C VAL A 205 15.90 -6.95 31.30
N ALA A 206 16.28 -5.68 31.12
CA ALA A 206 17.06 -5.25 29.95
C ALA A 206 18.39 -6.01 29.86
N ASP A 207 19.13 -6.11 30.97
CA ASP A 207 20.41 -6.86 31.05
C ASP A 207 20.22 -8.34 30.67
N GLN A 208 19.12 -8.97 31.09
CA GLN A 208 18.84 -10.38 30.82
C GLN A 208 18.60 -10.63 29.31
N PHE A 209 18.01 -9.67 28.62
CA PHE A 209 17.78 -9.74 27.17
C PHE A 209 18.90 -9.09 26.34
N GLY A 210 19.98 -8.60 26.99
CA GLY A 210 21.08 -7.92 26.29
C GLY A 210 20.69 -6.58 25.67
N LEU A 211 19.68 -5.89 26.23
CA LEU A 211 19.15 -4.63 25.74
C LEU A 211 19.75 -3.43 26.48
N GLU A 212 19.89 -2.31 25.78
CA GLU A 212 20.34 -1.07 26.41
C GLU A 212 19.15 -0.28 26.98
N LEU A 213 19.28 0.15 28.23
CA LEU A 213 18.33 1.08 28.85
C LEU A 213 18.57 2.48 28.31
N GLN A 214 17.54 3.07 27.75
CA GLN A 214 17.54 4.43 27.21
C GLN A 214 16.78 5.38 28.15
N SER A 215 17.16 6.70 28.15
CA SER A 215 16.58 7.72 29.04
C SER A 215 16.39 9.06 28.35
#